data_22b1417c56e9d6f8111edafa88d2c406
#
_entry.id   22b1417c56e9d6f8111edafa88d2c406
#
_cell.length_a   1.000
_cell.length_b   1.000
_cell.length_c   1.000
_cell.angle_alpha   90.00
_cell.angle_beta   90.00
_cell.angle_gamma   90.00
#
_symmetry.space_group_name_H-M   'P 1'
#
loop_
_entity.id
_entity.type
_entity.pdbx_description
1 polymer ?
#
loop_
_entity_poly.entity_id
_entity_poly.type
_entity_poly.pdbx_seq_one_letter_code
_entity_poly.pdbx_strand_id
1 'polypeptide(L)' 'MSIDARIRELGMRHQSLERAIEDEMSRPVADSDRLRDLKRQKLRLKEEMESLKAQAH' A
#
# COMPACT_ATOMS: atom_id res chain seq x y z
N MET A 1 -2.43 -20.87 -0.40
CA MET A 1 -1.94 -19.74 -1.20
C MET A 1 -0.42 -19.65 -1.08
N SER A 2 0.29 -19.51 -2.19
CA SER A 2 1.74 -19.41 -2.14
C SER A 2 2.19 -18.04 -1.65
N ILE A 3 3.43 -17.97 -1.14
CA ILE A 3 4.03 -16.69 -0.73
C ILE A 3 4.10 -15.73 -1.91
N ASP A 4 4.46 -16.23 -3.09
CA ASP A 4 4.53 -15.41 -4.30
C ASP A 4 3.17 -14.81 -4.65
N ALA A 5 2.11 -15.57 -4.58
CA ALA A 5 0.75 -15.09 -4.84
C ALA A 5 0.35 -14.03 -3.81
N ARG A 6 0.72 -14.22 -2.55
CA ARG A 6 0.44 -13.26 -1.49
C ARG A 6 1.18 -11.94 -1.71
N ILE A 7 2.46 -12.02 -2.06
CA ILE A 7 3.27 -10.83 -2.36
C ILE A 7 2.67 -10.05 -3.52
N ARG A 8 2.24 -10.76 -4.56
CA ARG A 8 1.62 -10.15 -5.73
C ARG A 8 0.31 -9.43 -5.38
N GLU A 9 -0.52 -10.06 -4.56
CA GLU A 9 -1.76 -9.47 -4.08
C GLU A 9 -1.50 -8.19 -3.29
N LEU A 10 -0.53 -8.24 -2.37
CA LEU A 10 -0.17 -7.08 -1.58
C LEU A 10 0.40 -5.96 -2.45
N GLY A 11 1.18 -6.32 -3.48
CA GLY A 11 1.69 -5.35 -4.45
C GLY A 11 0.58 -4.62 -5.19
N MET A 12 -0.48 -5.33 -5.56
CA MET A 12 -1.64 -4.72 -6.22
C MET A 12 -2.37 -3.75 -5.28
N ARG A 13 -2.53 -4.13 -4.02
CA ARG A 13 -3.14 -3.27 -3.00
C ARG A 13 -2.30 -2.02 -2.76
N HIS A 14 -0.99 -2.20 -2.72
CA HIS A 14 -0.03 -1.09 -2.55
C HIS A 14 -0.19 -0.08 -3.69
N GLN A 15 -0.29 -0.58 -4.92
CA GLN A 15 -0.50 0.26 -6.10
C GLN A 15 -1.82 1.02 -6.05
N SER A 16 -2.89 0.34 -5.62
CA SER A 16 -4.21 0.98 -5.46
C SER A 16 -4.16 2.10 -4.43
N LEU A 17 -3.43 1.90 -3.34
CA LEU A 17 -3.25 2.93 -2.32
C LEU A 17 -2.45 4.12 -2.84
N GLU A 18 -1.43 3.88 -3.65
CA GLU A 18 -0.66 4.96 -4.27
C GLU A 18 -1.56 5.82 -5.15
N ARG A 19 -2.43 5.21 -5.94
CA ARG A 19 -3.40 5.94 -6.77
C ARG A 19 -4.37 6.75 -5.92
N ALA A 20 -4.87 6.16 -4.84
CA ALA A 20 -5.78 6.84 -3.94
C ALA A 20 -5.11 8.05 -3.30
N ILE A 21 -3.84 7.93 -2.95
CA ILE A 21 -3.06 9.05 -2.40
C ILE A 21 -2.91 10.16 -3.45
N GLU A 22 -2.54 9.81 -4.67
CA GLU A 22 -2.38 10.78 -5.76
C GLU A 22 -3.70 11.50 -6.06
N ASP A 23 -4.80 10.76 -6.09
CA ASP A 23 -6.13 11.34 -6.32
C ASP A 23 -6.49 12.32 -5.21
N GLU A 24 -6.22 11.96 -3.95
CA GLU A 24 -6.51 12.86 -2.83
C GLU A 24 -5.65 14.11 -2.87
N MET A 25 -4.38 13.97 -3.23
CA MET A 25 -3.44 15.09 -3.32
C MET A 25 -3.79 16.04 -4.48
N SER A 26 -4.43 15.55 -5.53
CA SER A 26 -4.81 16.37 -6.68
C SER A 26 -6.08 17.17 -6.46
N ARG A 27 -6.79 16.95 -5.36
CA ARG A 27 -7.98 17.72 -5.03
C ARG A 27 -7.61 19.12 -4.59
N PRO A 28 -8.44 20.15 -4.91
CA PRO A 28 -8.18 21.53 -4.47
C PRO A 28 -8.03 21.65 -2.95
N VAL A 29 -8.82 20.86 -2.20
CA VAL A 29 -8.72 20.80 -0.73
C VAL A 29 -8.54 19.33 -0.36
N ALA A 30 -7.29 18.95 -0.15
CA ALA A 30 -6.96 17.58 0.25
C ALA A 30 -7.33 17.36 1.73
N ASP A 31 -7.93 16.20 2.02
CA ASP A 31 -8.23 15.80 3.40
C ASP A 31 -6.96 15.21 4.01
N SER A 32 -6.34 15.93 4.94
CA SER A 32 -5.09 15.50 5.54
C SER A 32 -5.24 14.26 6.42
N ASP A 33 -6.40 14.08 7.06
CA ASP A 33 -6.66 12.87 7.86
C ASP A 33 -6.74 11.64 6.96
N ARG A 34 -7.42 11.78 5.82
CA ARG A 34 -7.52 10.70 4.84
C ARG A 34 -6.15 10.37 4.24
N LEU A 35 -5.36 11.37 3.90
CA LEU A 35 -4.00 11.16 3.39
C LEU A 35 -3.14 10.43 4.40
N ARG A 36 -3.22 10.81 5.66
CA ARG A 36 -2.46 10.14 6.73
C ARG A 36 -2.85 8.67 6.84
N ASP A 37 -4.15 8.38 6.79
CA ASP A 37 -4.66 7.02 6.86
C ASP A 37 -4.20 6.18 5.67
N LEU A 38 -4.30 6.73 4.46
CA LEU A 38 -3.86 6.04 3.25
C LEU A 38 -2.37 5.75 3.28
N LYS A 39 -1.57 6.70 3.73
CA LYS A 39 -0.12 6.52 3.85
C LYS A 39 0.24 5.46 4.89
N ARG A 40 -0.51 5.40 5.98
CA ARG A 40 -0.32 4.38 7.01
C ARG A 40 -0.62 2.99 6.46
N GLN A 41 -1.72 2.84 5.72
CA GLN A 41 -2.07 1.57 5.09
C GLN A 41 -1.00 1.14 4.09
N LYS A 42 -0.50 2.08 3.29
CA LYS A 42 0.57 1.82 2.33
C LYS A 42 1.83 1.29 3.03
N LEU A 43 2.21 1.92 4.13
CA LEU A 43 3.38 1.52 4.90
C LEU A 43 3.23 0.10 5.46
N ARG A 44 2.04 -0.22 5.99
CA ARG A 44 1.75 -1.56 6.50
C ARG A 44 1.89 -2.62 5.41
N LEU A 45 1.36 -2.35 4.23
CA LEU A 45 1.47 -3.28 3.10
C LEU A 45 2.92 -3.48 2.69
N LYS A 46 3.70 -2.42 2.66
CA LYS A 46 5.11 -2.49 2.33
C LYS A 46 5.87 -3.35 3.33
N GLU A 47 5.62 -3.16 4.62
CA GLU A 47 6.26 -3.95 5.66
C GLU A 47 5.88 -5.43 5.56
N GLU A 48 4.61 -5.72 5.28
CA GLU A 48 4.14 -7.09 5.08
C GLU A 48 4.83 -7.74 3.88
N MET A 49 4.94 -7.02 2.77
CA MET A 49 5.62 -7.52 1.58
C MET A 49 7.09 -7.83 1.86
N GLU A 50 7.78 -6.94 2.56
CA GLU A 50 9.19 -7.13 2.92
C GLU A 50 9.38 -8.35 3.83
N SER A 51 8.47 -8.51 4.79
CA SER A 51 8.49 -9.67 5.69
C SER A 51 8.31 -10.98 4.91
N LEU A 52 7.36 -11.01 3.98
CA LEU A 52 7.13 -12.19 3.15
C LEU A 52 8.31 -12.49 2.22
N LYS A 53 8.91 -11.46 1.65
CA LYS A 53 10.10 -11.62 0.80
C LYS A 53 11.27 -12.20 1.58
N ALA A 54 11.42 -11.80 2.84
CA ALA A 54 12.46 -12.34 3.70
C ALA A 54 12.23 -13.83 3.99
N GLN A 55 10.97 -14.28 4.04
CA GLN A 55 10.63 -15.68 4.24
C GLN A 55 10.76 -16.51 2.97
N ALA A 56 10.79 -15.88 1.82
CA ALA A 56 10.76 -16.56 0.52
C ALA A 56 12.13 -17.03 0.02
N HIS A 57 13.16 -16.93 0.82
CA HIS A 57 14.52 -17.40 0.48
C HIS A 57 14.67 -18.88 0.55
#